data_639c485666fb5a0a8cd711a6fced904a
#
_entry.id   639c485666fb5a0a8cd711a6fced904a
#
_cell.length_a   1.000
_cell.length_b   1.000
_cell.length_c   1.000
_cell.angle_alpha   90.00
_cell.angle_beta   90.00
_cell.angle_gamma   90.00
#
_symmetry.space_group_name_H-M   'P 1'
#
loop_
_entity.id
_entity.type
_entity.pdbx_description
1 polymer ?
#
loop_
_entity_poly.entity_id
_entity_poly.type
_entity_poly.pdbx_seq_one_letter_code
_entity_poly.pdbx_strand_id
1 'polypeptide(L)'
;MEGKKDLSKKTLGIIHASHITIQAMEPYIRQFIPEVEIMHLCDDTIQRDNIKAGAGVIPKVNYFKFAQYAHNLEEAGVDLILLACSTFNYAAELGRPLVNTPIAQIDRPMMEKAVRTGKKIGLLATLATTVPSSERLLDIAAAEAGAEI
;
A
#
# COMPACT_ATOMS: atom_id res chain seq x y z
N MET A 1 -13.59 -15.08 20.70
CA MET A 1 -12.39 -15.35 19.87
C MET A 1 -12.92 -15.73 18.49
N GLU A 2 -12.84 -14.82 17.51
CA GLU A 2 -13.12 -15.19 16.13
C GLU A 2 -12.11 -16.26 15.72
N GLY A 3 -12.61 -17.40 15.22
CA GLY A 3 -11.74 -18.49 14.76
C GLY A 3 -10.78 -17.98 13.69
N LYS A 4 -9.50 -18.33 13.79
CA LYS A 4 -8.48 -18.00 12.79
C LYS A 4 -8.98 -18.52 11.43
N LYS A 5 -9.21 -17.61 10.47
CA LYS A 5 -9.64 -18.00 9.12
C LYS A 5 -8.52 -18.81 8.47
N ASP A 6 -8.88 -19.92 7.82
CA ASP A 6 -7.97 -20.69 6.99
C ASP A 6 -7.59 -19.87 5.75
N LEU A 7 -6.33 -19.51 5.64
CA LEU A 7 -5.79 -18.73 4.53
C LEU A 7 -4.91 -19.56 3.57
N SER A 8 -4.84 -20.89 3.76
CA SER A 8 -3.96 -21.78 2.99
C SER A 8 -4.26 -21.87 1.48
N LYS A 9 -5.45 -21.39 1.08
CA LYS A 9 -5.87 -21.31 -0.33
C LYS A 9 -5.92 -19.87 -0.84
N LYS A 10 -5.30 -18.94 -0.12
CA LYS A 10 -5.33 -17.51 -0.46
C LYS A 10 -3.97 -17.07 -1.00
N THR A 11 -4.03 -16.20 -1.99
CA THR A 11 -2.86 -15.61 -2.62
C THR A 11 -2.88 -14.10 -2.42
N LEU A 12 -1.79 -13.56 -1.90
CA LEU A 12 -1.57 -12.12 -1.75
C LEU A 12 -0.61 -11.63 -2.82
N GLY A 13 -1.08 -10.75 -3.70
CA GLY A 13 -0.24 -10.02 -4.65
C GLY A 13 0.33 -8.77 -3.98
N ILE A 14 1.64 -8.55 -4.07
CA ILE A 14 2.27 -7.36 -3.48
C ILE A 14 2.99 -6.56 -4.58
N ILE A 15 2.59 -5.29 -4.74
CA ILE A 15 3.25 -4.36 -5.65
C ILE A 15 4.29 -3.55 -4.87
N HIS A 16 5.54 -3.67 -5.28
CA HIS A 16 6.69 -2.98 -4.71
C HIS A 16 7.24 -1.92 -5.66
N ALA A 17 7.46 -0.72 -5.15
CA ALA A 17 8.19 0.33 -5.86
C ALA A 17 9.71 0.26 -5.66
N SER A 18 10.18 -0.68 -4.83
CA SER A 18 11.60 -0.97 -4.58
C SER A 18 11.78 -2.38 -4.05
N HIS A 19 12.81 -3.07 -4.52
CA HIS A 19 13.15 -4.43 -4.08
C HIS A 19 13.48 -4.54 -2.58
N ILE A 20 13.95 -3.46 -1.96
CA ILE A 20 14.27 -3.41 -0.52
C ILE A 20 13.04 -3.79 0.32
N THR A 21 11.84 -3.41 -0.11
CA THR A 21 10.61 -3.70 0.64
C THR A 21 10.25 -5.18 0.66
N ILE A 22 10.67 -5.97 -0.33
CA ILE A 22 10.48 -7.43 -0.35
C ILE A 22 11.20 -8.05 0.86
N GLN A 23 12.49 -7.77 0.98
CA GLN A 23 13.30 -8.30 2.07
C GLN A 23 12.84 -7.82 3.46
N ALA A 24 12.42 -6.56 3.54
CA ALA A 24 11.94 -5.99 4.79
C ALA A 24 10.59 -6.58 5.26
N MET A 25 9.73 -6.98 4.33
CA MET A 25 8.40 -7.50 4.65
C MET A 25 8.37 -9.00 4.87
N GLU A 26 9.24 -9.76 4.22
CA GLU A 26 9.23 -11.23 4.24
C GLU A 26 9.18 -11.83 5.67
N PRO A 27 9.97 -11.37 6.67
CA PRO A 27 9.90 -11.91 8.03
C PRO A 27 8.51 -11.73 8.67
N TYR A 28 7.87 -10.58 8.44
CA TYR A 28 6.54 -10.30 8.98
C TYR A 28 5.45 -11.10 8.29
N ILE A 29 5.54 -11.27 6.98
CA ILE A 29 4.62 -12.11 6.21
C ILE A 29 4.67 -13.53 6.78
N ARG A 30 5.84 -14.12 6.91
CA ARG A 30 6.02 -15.47 7.45
C ARG A 30 5.61 -15.60 8.91
N GLN A 31 5.72 -14.53 9.68
CA GLN A 31 5.28 -14.53 11.08
C GLN A 31 3.74 -14.50 11.22
N PHE A 32 3.06 -13.69 10.42
CA PHE A 32 1.64 -13.39 10.63
C PHE A 32 0.70 -14.17 9.71
N ILE A 33 1.14 -14.49 8.49
CA ILE A 33 0.35 -15.20 7.47
C ILE A 33 1.20 -16.26 6.75
N PRO A 34 1.84 -17.21 7.47
CA PRO A 34 2.78 -18.17 6.90
C PRO A 34 2.16 -19.11 5.85
N GLU A 35 0.85 -19.31 5.91
CA GLU A 35 0.09 -20.18 5.01
C GLU A 35 -0.32 -19.53 3.69
N VAL A 36 -0.19 -18.20 3.56
CA VAL A 36 -0.62 -17.46 2.36
C VAL A 36 0.44 -17.58 1.27
N GLU A 37 0.02 -17.87 0.05
CA GLU A 37 0.87 -17.76 -1.13
C GLU A 37 1.13 -16.29 -1.45
N ILE A 38 2.37 -15.94 -1.78
CA ILE A 38 2.77 -14.55 -2.06
C ILE A 38 3.27 -14.45 -3.50
N MET A 39 2.68 -13.51 -4.24
CA MET A 39 3.18 -13.06 -5.55
C MET A 39 3.77 -11.67 -5.42
N HIS A 40 5.07 -11.51 -5.67
CA HIS A 40 5.74 -10.22 -5.70
C HIS A 40 5.82 -9.67 -7.11
N LEU A 41 5.40 -8.41 -7.29
CA LEU A 41 5.63 -7.62 -8.48
C LEU A 41 6.43 -6.38 -8.09
N CYS A 42 7.64 -6.25 -8.59
CA CYS A 42 8.55 -5.17 -8.21
C CYS A 42 9.02 -4.37 -9.42
N ASP A 43 8.92 -3.04 -9.30
CA ASP A 43 9.45 -2.11 -10.31
C ASP A 43 10.20 -0.95 -9.62
N ASP A 44 11.52 -1.08 -9.51
CA ASP A 44 12.40 -0.05 -8.92
C ASP A 44 12.37 1.28 -9.70
N THR A 45 11.89 1.29 -10.94
CA THR A 45 11.78 2.53 -11.72
C THR A 45 10.71 3.46 -11.14
N ILE A 46 9.70 2.94 -10.45
CA ILE A 46 8.67 3.75 -9.78
C ILE A 46 9.32 4.62 -8.69
N GLN A 47 10.08 3.99 -7.79
CA GLN A 47 10.76 4.73 -6.70
C GLN A 47 11.77 5.73 -7.24
N ARG A 48 12.58 5.32 -8.22
CA ARG A 48 13.54 6.19 -8.89
C ARG A 48 12.87 7.43 -9.48
N ASP A 49 11.76 7.25 -10.20
CA ASP A 49 11.09 8.32 -10.91
C ASP A 49 10.34 9.25 -9.94
N ASN A 50 9.76 8.72 -8.84
CA ASN A 50 9.16 9.52 -7.78
C ASN A 50 10.21 10.40 -7.07
N ILE A 51 11.40 9.86 -6.76
CA ILE A 51 12.49 10.63 -6.15
C ILE A 51 12.96 11.76 -7.08
N LYS A 52 13.11 11.47 -8.37
CA LYS A 52 13.51 12.49 -9.37
C LYS A 52 12.48 13.60 -9.54
N ALA A 53 11.21 13.29 -9.42
CA ALA A 53 10.12 14.26 -9.55
C ALA A 53 10.02 15.20 -8.35
N GLY A 54 10.53 14.80 -7.19
CA GLY A 54 10.48 15.58 -5.95
C GLY A 54 9.25 15.32 -5.09
N ALA A 55 9.24 15.94 -3.90
CA ALA A 55 8.19 15.73 -2.91
C ALA A 55 6.80 16.15 -3.45
N GLY A 56 5.81 15.31 -3.23
CA GLY A 56 4.42 15.56 -3.64
C GLY A 56 4.14 15.38 -5.13
N VAL A 57 5.14 15.03 -5.95
CA VAL A 57 4.97 14.85 -7.40
C VAL A 57 5.12 13.38 -7.76
N ILE A 58 4.04 12.78 -8.23
CA ILE A 58 4.06 11.42 -8.79
C ILE A 58 3.91 11.51 -10.31
N PRO A 59 4.89 11.03 -11.08
CA PRO A 59 4.79 11.00 -12.54
C PRO A 59 3.56 10.20 -13.00
N LYS A 60 2.80 10.73 -13.94
CA LYS A 60 1.57 10.08 -14.44
C LYS A 60 1.82 8.65 -14.92
N VAL A 61 2.99 8.39 -15.53
CA VAL A 61 3.37 7.05 -15.99
C VAL A 61 3.36 6.01 -14.86
N ASN A 62 3.68 6.41 -13.62
CA ASN A 62 3.68 5.49 -12.48
C ASN A 62 2.27 5.06 -12.09
N TYR A 63 1.25 5.91 -12.27
CA TYR A 63 -0.15 5.51 -12.09
C TYR A 63 -0.57 4.48 -13.15
N PHE A 64 -0.17 4.65 -14.41
CA PHE A 64 -0.41 3.65 -15.46
C PHE A 64 0.27 2.32 -15.15
N LYS A 65 1.53 2.35 -14.69
CA LYS A 65 2.23 1.15 -14.26
C LYS A 65 1.48 0.43 -13.14
N PHE A 66 1.05 1.18 -12.11
CA PHE A 66 0.29 0.60 -11.02
C PHE A 66 -0.99 -0.08 -11.52
N ALA A 67 -1.78 0.61 -12.35
CA ALA A 67 -3.01 0.05 -12.92
C ALA A 67 -2.74 -1.24 -13.70
N GLN A 68 -1.68 -1.26 -14.52
CA GLN A 68 -1.27 -2.45 -15.26
C GLN A 68 -0.84 -3.59 -14.33
N TYR A 69 -0.10 -3.28 -13.26
CA TYR A 69 0.37 -4.28 -12.31
C TYR A 69 -0.78 -4.84 -11.46
N ALA A 70 -1.73 -3.99 -11.07
CA ALA A 70 -2.92 -4.43 -10.38
C ALA A 70 -3.76 -5.38 -11.25
N HIS A 71 -3.95 -5.03 -12.52
CA HIS A 71 -4.62 -5.89 -13.49
C HIS A 71 -3.87 -7.22 -13.70
N ASN A 72 -2.56 -7.20 -13.86
CA ASN A 72 -1.77 -8.43 -14.03
C ASN A 72 -1.90 -9.37 -12.83
N LEU A 73 -1.94 -8.83 -11.60
CA LEU A 73 -2.14 -9.63 -10.39
C LEU A 73 -3.58 -10.17 -10.32
N GLU A 74 -4.58 -9.38 -10.72
CA GLU A 74 -5.96 -9.85 -10.83
C GLU A 74 -6.08 -11.02 -11.81
N GLU A 75 -5.49 -10.90 -13.00
CA GLU A 75 -5.48 -11.99 -14.00
C GLU A 75 -4.71 -13.23 -13.51
N ALA A 76 -3.72 -13.05 -12.64
CA ALA A 76 -3.03 -14.16 -11.98
C ALA A 76 -3.86 -14.82 -10.86
N GLY A 77 -5.04 -14.29 -10.53
CA GLY A 77 -5.98 -14.86 -9.58
C GLY A 77 -5.66 -14.57 -8.11
N VAL A 78 -4.96 -13.47 -7.79
CA VAL A 78 -4.73 -13.11 -6.39
C VAL A 78 -6.02 -12.68 -5.70
N ASP A 79 -6.15 -12.98 -4.41
CA ASP A 79 -7.34 -12.65 -3.61
C ASP A 79 -7.30 -11.22 -3.06
N LEU A 80 -6.10 -10.66 -2.90
CA LEU A 80 -5.87 -9.31 -2.38
C LEU A 80 -4.60 -8.73 -3.01
N ILE A 81 -4.62 -7.47 -3.36
CA ILE A 81 -3.45 -6.72 -3.81
C ILE A 81 -3.00 -5.78 -2.68
N LEU A 82 -1.73 -5.84 -2.29
CA LEU A 82 -1.12 -4.91 -1.33
C LEU A 82 -0.16 -3.98 -2.06
N LEU A 83 -0.37 -2.67 -1.95
CA LEU A 83 0.61 -1.67 -2.37
C LEU A 83 1.59 -1.38 -1.23
N ALA A 84 2.82 -1.85 -1.38
CA ALA A 84 3.90 -1.74 -0.38
C ALA A 84 4.78 -0.50 -0.63
N CYS A 85 4.15 0.68 -0.73
CA CYS A 85 4.87 1.93 -0.96
C CYS A 85 4.09 3.15 -0.45
N SER A 86 4.55 3.77 0.63
CA SER A 86 3.90 4.96 1.22
C SER A 86 3.98 6.20 0.32
N THR A 87 5.10 6.42 -0.39
CA THR A 87 5.24 7.55 -1.34
C THR A 87 4.19 7.49 -2.46
N PHE A 88 3.80 6.29 -2.84
CA PHE A 88 2.94 6.03 -4.00
C PHE A 88 1.54 5.53 -3.59
N ASN A 89 1.19 5.64 -2.31
CA ASN A 89 -0.03 5.03 -1.74
C ASN A 89 -1.32 5.47 -2.44
N TYR A 90 -1.39 6.71 -2.95
CA TYR A 90 -2.56 7.24 -3.64
C TYR A 90 -2.88 6.50 -4.96
N ALA A 91 -1.92 5.80 -5.55
CA ALA A 91 -2.18 4.98 -6.72
C ALA A 91 -3.22 3.88 -6.44
N ALA A 92 -3.28 3.39 -5.20
CA ALA A 92 -4.31 2.42 -4.80
C ALA A 92 -5.72 3.00 -4.96
N GLU A 93 -5.95 4.26 -4.58
CA GLU A 93 -7.25 4.91 -4.70
C GLU A 93 -7.67 5.05 -6.18
N LEU A 94 -6.73 5.39 -7.05
CA LEU A 94 -6.98 5.50 -8.49
C LEU A 94 -7.13 4.13 -9.16
N GLY A 95 -6.50 3.10 -8.61
CA GLY A 95 -6.55 1.74 -9.15
C GLY A 95 -7.82 0.97 -8.76
N ARG A 96 -8.43 1.28 -7.59
CA ARG A 96 -9.62 0.56 -7.10
C ARG A 96 -10.75 0.42 -8.12
N PRO A 97 -11.13 1.45 -8.89
CA PRO A 97 -12.19 1.31 -9.88
C PRO A 97 -11.78 0.53 -11.14
N LEU A 98 -10.51 0.17 -11.30
CA LEU A 98 -9.97 -0.47 -12.50
C LEU A 98 -9.83 -1.99 -12.38
N VAL A 99 -9.94 -2.54 -11.15
CA VAL A 99 -9.89 -3.98 -10.88
C VAL A 99 -10.95 -4.37 -9.87
N ASN A 100 -11.39 -5.63 -9.92
CA ASN A 100 -12.34 -6.19 -8.95
C ASN A 100 -11.65 -6.71 -7.69
N THR A 101 -10.38 -7.11 -7.81
CA THR A 101 -9.59 -7.59 -6.68
C THR A 101 -9.36 -6.45 -5.67
N PRO A 102 -9.66 -6.64 -4.37
CA PRO A 102 -9.45 -5.61 -3.37
C PRO A 102 -8.00 -5.14 -3.31
N ILE A 103 -7.81 -3.82 -3.15
CA ILE A 103 -6.48 -3.21 -3.00
C ILE A 103 -6.32 -2.65 -1.59
N ALA A 104 -5.28 -3.09 -0.89
CA ALA A 104 -4.84 -2.56 0.41
C ALA A 104 -3.60 -1.66 0.25
N GLN A 105 -3.47 -0.69 1.15
CA GLN A 105 -2.28 0.17 1.27
C GLN A 105 -1.56 -0.19 2.57
N ILE A 106 -0.24 -0.32 2.52
CA ILE A 106 0.55 -0.82 3.66
C ILE A 106 0.45 0.07 4.90
N ASP A 107 0.34 1.37 4.73
CA ASP A 107 0.29 2.37 5.79
C ASP A 107 -1.13 2.70 6.28
N ARG A 108 -2.17 2.32 5.54
CA ARG A 108 -3.55 2.65 5.88
C ARG A 108 -4.01 2.20 7.27
N PRO A 109 -3.76 0.96 7.73
CA PRO A 109 -4.17 0.54 9.07
C PRO A 109 -3.54 1.36 10.19
N MET A 110 -2.30 1.83 9.98
CA MET A 110 -1.62 2.73 10.92
C MET A 110 -2.31 4.10 10.98
N MET A 111 -2.69 4.68 9.83
CA MET A 111 -3.41 5.96 9.77
C MET A 111 -4.78 5.87 10.43
N GLU A 112 -5.54 4.82 10.13
CA GLU A 112 -6.85 4.56 10.76
C GLU A 112 -6.74 4.40 12.28
N LYS A 113 -5.69 3.75 12.77
CA LYS A 113 -5.43 3.63 14.21
C LYS A 113 -5.08 4.99 14.82
N ALA A 114 -4.24 5.78 14.15
CA ALA A 114 -3.80 7.08 14.64
C ALA A 114 -4.98 8.04 14.84
N VAL A 115 -5.87 8.17 13.86
CA VAL A 115 -7.03 9.09 13.92
C VAL A 115 -8.06 8.69 14.98
N ARG A 116 -8.11 7.41 15.36
CA ARG A 116 -8.95 6.92 16.48
C ARG A 116 -8.31 7.11 17.85
N THR A 117 -6.99 7.36 17.89
CA THR A 117 -6.22 7.41 19.15
C THR A 117 -6.00 8.83 19.64
N GLY A 118 -5.85 9.82 18.75
CA GLY A 118 -5.54 11.18 19.14
C GLY A 118 -5.95 12.23 18.12
N LYS A 119 -6.13 13.48 18.61
CA LYS A 119 -6.47 14.64 17.77
C LYS A 119 -5.24 15.39 17.24
N LYS A 120 -4.06 15.18 17.83
CA LYS A 120 -2.79 15.75 17.39
C LYS A 120 -1.85 14.63 17.03
N ILE A 121 -1.57 14.48 15.75
CA ILE A 121 -0.82 13.35 15.20
C ILE A 121 0.49 13.90 14.64
N GLY A 122 1.61 13.35 15.12
CA GLY A 122 2.94 13.62 14.56
C GLY A 122 3.26 12.60 13.47
N LEU A 123 3.60 13.06 12.27
CA LEU A 123 4.02 12.24 11.15
C LEU A 123 5.55 12.23 11.03
N LEU A 124 6.13 11.03 11.07
CA LEU A 124 7.56 10.79 10.81
C LEU A 124 7.72 10.02 9.50
N ALA A 125 8.58 10.50 8.62
CA ALA A 125 8.88 9.87 7.35
C ALA A 125 10.38 9.76 7.10
N THR A 126 10.82 8.66 6.49
CA THR A 126 12.24 8.45 6.13
C THR A 126 12.65 9.22 4.87
N LEU A 127 11.68 9.55 4.01
CA LEU A 127 11.90 10.30 2.77
C LEU A 127 10.93 11.48 2.69
N ALA A 128 11.43 12.65 2.32
CA ALA A 128 10.61 13.85 2.12
C ALA A 128 9.49 13.64 1.08
N THR A 129 9.73 12.80 0.07
CA THR A 129 8.74 12.44 -0.96
C THR A 129 7.53 11.68 -0.41
N THR A 130 7.65 11.07 0.77
CA THR A 130 6.57 10.30 1.41
C THR A 130 5.58 11.19 2.16
N VAL A 131 6.04 12.34 2.67
CA VAL A 131 5.22 13.21 3.55
C VAL A 131 3.88 13.59 2.93
N PRO A 132 3.79 14.17 1.71
CA PRO A 132 2.52 14.59 1.15
C PRO A 132 1.52 13.44 0.93
N SER A 133 2.02 12.26 0.57
CA SER A 133 1.17 11.06 0.38
C SER A 133 0.64 10.53 1.71
N SER A 134 1.47 10.58 2.76
CA SER A 134 1.07 10.13 4.10
C SER A 134 0.09 11.11 4.76
N GLU A 135 0.30 12.42 4.62
CA GLU A 135 -0.66 13.44 5.07
C GLU A 135 -2.01 13.23 4.41
N ARG A 136 -2.04 13.09 3.09
CA ARG A 136 -3.27 12.82 2.34
C ARG A 136 -3.99 11.56 2.83
N LEU A 137 -3.26 10.47 3.07
CA LEU A 137 -3.87 9.23 3.56
C LEU A 137 -4.41 9.38 4.97
N LEU A 138 -3.74 10.18 5.81
CA LEU A 138 -4.20 10.51 7.15
C LEU A 138 -5.51 11.32 7.10
N ASP A 139 -5.60 12.32 6.20
CA ASP A 139 -6.80 13.12 5.99
C ASP A 139 -7.98 12.24 5.52
N ILE A 140 -7.72 11.31 4.59
CA ILE A 140 -8.74 10.34 4.14
C ILE A 140 -9.22 9.49 5.32
N ALA A 141 -8.31 8.94 6.11
CA ALA A 141 -8.66 8.12 7.28
C ALA A 141 -9.44 8.92 8.32
N ALA A 142 -9.10 10.19 8.54
CA ALA A 142 -9.81 11.09 9.45
C ALA A 142 -11.24 11.36 8.94
N ALA A 143 -11.39 11.70 7.67
CA ALA A 143 -12.70 11.95 7.07
C ALA A 143 -13.62 10.73 7.15
N GLU A 144 -13.12 9.54 6.85
CA GLU A 144 -13.88 8.28 6.94
C GLU A 144 -14.26 7.91 8.38
N ALA A 145 -13.40 8.25 9.36
CA ALA A 145 -13.66 8.03 10.77
C ALA A 145 -14.55 9.12 11.40
N GLY A 146 -14.86 10.21 10.69
CA GLY A 146 -15.50 11.40 11.25
C GLY A 146 -14.66 12.05 12.35
N ALA A 147 -13.33 11.93 12.28
CA ALA A 147 -12.41 12.44 13.29
C ALA A 147 -11.90 13.84 12.90
N GLU A 148 -11.79 14.70 13.88
CA GLU A 148 -11.09 15.99 13.77
C GLU A 148 -9.65 15.79 14.27
N ILE A 149 -8.68 16.05 13.42
CA ILE A 149 -7.24 15.94 13.72
C ILE A 149 -6.51 17.24 13.42
#